data_082920a1650314b3ddb1263f6053557f
#
_entry.id   082920a1650314b3ddb1263f6053557f
#
_cell.length_a   1.000
_cell.length_b   1.000
_cell.length_c   1.000
_cell.angle_alpha   90.00
_cell.angle_beta   90.00
_cell.angle_gamma   90.00
#
_symmetry.space_group_name_H-M   'P 1'
#
loop_
_entity.id
_entity.type
_entity.pdbx_description
1 polymer ?
#
loop_
_entity_poly.entity_id
_entity_poly.type
_entity_poly.pdbx_seq_one_letter_code
_entity_poly.pdbx_strand_id
1 'polypeptide(L)'
;ASYPLLTRSPIGGRVSIIGSKNVAAPGQGAVAYSASKASLIQVGRVAALEWANDGIRVNIVHPDAVFDTGLWTDELLEERAASYGLTLNEYKTRNLLKTEITAAEVATLAVELCTDTFAKTTGSQIPIDGGNDRRLTFRQVVDRASTAAYVA
;
A
#
# COMPACT_ATOMS: atom_id res chain seq x y z
N ALA A 1 7.36 -1.37 -22.35
CA ALA A 1 8.75 -1.00 -22.69
C ALA A 1 9.78 -1.78 -21.87
N SER A 2 9.54 -2.12 -20.60
CA SER A 2 10.51 -2.79 -19.70
C SER A 2 10.61 -4.32 -19.91
N TYR A 3 9.57 -4.98 -20.34
CA TYR A 3 9.50 -6.45 -20.49
C TYR A 3 10.70 -7.06 -21.22
N PRO A 4 11.14 -6.58 -22.42
CA PRO A 4 12.28 -7.17 -23.12
C PRO A 4 13.62 -7.03 -22.37
N LEU A 5 13.73 -6.09 -21.44
CA LEU A 5 14.90 -5.95 -20.57
C LEU A 5 14.81 -6.90 -19.37
N LEU A 6 13.66 -7.10 -18.84
CA LEU A 6 13.41 -8.01 -17.71
C LEU A 6 13.65 -9.47 -18.09
N THR A 7 13.25 -9.91 -19.29
CA THR A 7 13.51 -11.26 -19.80
C THR A 7 15.01 -11.55 -20.01
N ARG A 8 15.83 -10.52 -20.16
CA ARG A 8 17.29 -10.64 -20.34
C ARG A 8 18.06 -10.57 -19.02
N SER A 9 17.39 -10.42 -17.91
CA SER A 9 18.04 -10.37 -16.59
C SER A 9 18.64 -11.73 -16.23
N PRO A 10 19.93 -11.82 -15.91
CA PRO A 10 20.58 -13.08 -15.58
C PRO A 10 20.10 -13.67 -14.24
N ILE A 11 19.44 -12.88 -13.41
CA ILE A 11 18.91 -13.28 -12.10
C ILE A 11 17.37 -13.34 -12.08
N GLY A 12 16.72 -13.31 -13.24
CA GLY A 12 15.28 -13.15 -13.39
C GLY A 12 14.83 -11.69 -13.25
N GLY A 13 13.77 -11.34 -13.96
CA GLY A 13 13.17 -10.00 -13.88
C GLY A 13 12.46 -9.80 -12.53
N ARG A 14 12.63 -8.62 -11.94
CA ARG A 14 12.02 -8.29 -10.64
C ARG A 14 11.41 -6.91 -10.70
N VAL A 15 10.13 -6.83 -10.38
CA VAL A 15 9.34 -5.59 -10.43
C VAL A 15 8.62 -5.40 -9.09
N SER A 16 8.80 -4.23 -8.51
CA SER A 16 8.02 -3.77 -7.38
C SER A 16 7.22 -2.54 -7.79
N ILE A 17 5.90 -2.60 -7.66
CA ILE A 17 4.97 -1.53 -8.04
C ILE A 17 4.53 -0.80 -6.77
N ILE A 18 4.65 0.52 -6.77
CA ILE A 18 4.14 1.34 -5.68
C ILE A 18 2.67 1.67 -5.95
N GLY A 19 1.82 0.91 -5.31
CA GLY A 19 0.37 1.09 -5.32
C GLY A 19 -0.10 2.18 -4.37
N SER A 20 -1.17 1.89 -3.66
CA SER A 20 -1.72 2.74 -2.59
C SER A 20 -2.75 1.97 -1.79
N LYS A 21 -2.86 2.23 -0.50
CA LYS A 21 -3.98 1.80 0.34
C LYS A 21 -5.34 2.20 -0.25
N ASN A 22 -5.42 3.33 -0.97
CA ASN A 22 -6.66 3.81 -1.57
C ASN A 22 -7.29 2.86 -2.59
N VAL A 23 -6.57 1.86 -3.08
CA VAL A 23 -7.14 0.80 -3.92
C VAL A 23 -8.10 -0.08 -3.12
N ALA A 24 -7.72 -0.41 -1.91
CA ALA A 24 -8.50 -1.29 -1.03
C ALA A 24 -9.46 -0.51 -0.12
N ALA A 25 -9.06 0.67 0.36
CA ALA A 25 -9.79 1.52 1.29
C ALA A 25 -9.73 2.98 0.83
N PRO A 26 -10.55 3.37 -0.19
CA PRO A 26 -10.52 4.70 -0.76
C PRO A 26 -10.97 5.77 0.25
N GLY A 27 -10.35 6.93 0.15
CA GLY A 27 -10.75 8.12 0.89
C GLY A 27 -11.74 8.99 0.10
N GLN A 28 -12.53 9.78 0.80
CA GLN A 28 -13.41 10.77 0.16
C GLN A 28 -12.60 11.82 -0.63
N GLY A 29 -13.12 12.27 -1.75
CA GLY A 29 -12.47 13.27 -2.62
C GLY A 29 -11.33 12.72 -3.48
N ALA A 30 -10.97 11.44 -3.38
CA ALA A 30 -9.82 10.84 -4.07
C ALA A 30 -10.22 9.98 -5.29
N VAL A 31 -11.30 10.30 -6.01
CA VAL A 31 -11.83 9.47 -7.11
C VAL A 31 -10.78 9.22 -8.20
N ALA A 32 -10.23 10.28 -8.79
CA ALA A 32 -9.28 10.16 -9.88
C ALA A 32 -7.99 9.43 -9.45
N TYR A 33 -7.46 9.76 -8.27
CA TYR A 33 -6.30 9.10 -7.71
C TYR A 33 -6.57 7.62 -7.46
N SER A 34 -7.67 7.27 -6.79
CA SER A 34 -8.02 5.88 -6.49
C SER A 34 -8.22 5.06 -7.76
N ALA A 35 -8.90 5.62 -8.77
CA ALA A 35 -9.09 4.98 -10.06
C ALA A 35 -7.74 4.74 -10.78
N SER A 36 -6.84 5.73 -10.80
CA SER A 36 -5.53 5.59 -11.41
C SER A 36 -4.69 4.49 -10.75
N LYS A 37 -4.68 4.45 -9.41
CA LYS A 37 -3.96 3.42 -8.66
C LYS A 37 -4.60 2.04 -8.81
N ALA A 38 -5.92 1.92 -8.84
CA ALA A 38 -6.60 0.66 -9.12
C ALA A 38 -6.24 0.12 -10.52
N SER A 39 -6.19 0.98 -11.53
CA SER A 39 -5.75 0.62 -12.88
C SER A 39 -4.29 0.12 -12.88
N LEU A 40 -3.38 0.83 -12.23
CA LEU A 40 -1.97 0.43 -12.10
C LEU A 40 -1.83 -0.94 -11.43
N ILE A 41 -2.59 -1.19 -10.36
CA ILE A 41 -2.55 -2.47 -9.65
C ILE A 41 -3.06 -3.60 -10.55
N GLN A 42 -4.13 -3.37 -11.31
CA GLN A 42 -4.65 -4.39 -12.21
C GLN A 42 -3.65 -4.73 -13.33
N VAL A 43 -2.94 -3.73 -13.88
CA VAL A 43 -1.83 -3.96 -14.82
C VAL A 43 -0.73 -4.82 -14.16
N GLY A 44 -0.34 -4.52 -12.92
CA GLY A 44 0.64 -5.31 -12.18
C GLY A 44 0.21 -6.77 -11.95
N ARG A 45 -1.07 -6.99 -11.64
CA ARG A 45 -1.63 -8.35 -11.46
C ARG A 45 -1.60 -9.15 -12.76
N VAL A 46 -1.98 -8.54 -13.87
CA VAL A 46 -1.91 -9.18 -15.19
C VAL A 46 -0.47 -9.48 -15.56
N ALA A 47 0.44 -8.52 -15.38
CA ALA A 47 1.88 -8.72 -15.61
C ALA A 47 2.46 -9.87 -14.78
N ALA A 48 2.05 -10.01 -13.51
CA ALA A 48 2.47 -11.13 -12.66
C ALA A 48 2.03 -12.50 -13.22
N LEU A 49 0.84 -12.57 -13.83
CA LEU A 49 0.34 -13.79 -14.46
C LEU A 49 1.06 -14.10 -15.79
N GLU A 50 1.18 -13.08 -16.66
CA GLU A 50 1.71 -13.27 -18.00
C GLU A 50 3.22 -13.51 -18.01
N TRP A 51 3.97 -12.85 -17.11
CA TRP A 51 5.44 -12.86 -17.13
C TRP A 51 6.07 -13.93 -16.23
N ALA A 52 5.28 -14.67 -15.47
CA ALA A 52 5.77 -15.71 -14.57
C ALA A 52 6.56 -16.81 -15.29
N ASN A 53 6.11 -17.21 -16.49
CA ASN A 53 6.78 -18.23 -17.30
C ASN A 53 8.16 -17.80 -17.79
N ASP A 54 8.45 -16.49 -17.85
CA ASP A 54 9.74 -15.92 -18.21
C ASP A 54 10.63 -15.68 -16.98
N GLY A 55 10.25 -16.20 -15.83
CA GLY A 55 10.99 -16.02 -14.57
C GLY A 55 10.93 -14.60 -14.01
N ILE A 56 9.95 -13.79 -14.41
CA ILE A 56 9.77 -12.42 -13.93
C ILE A 56 8.77 -12.42 -12.77
N ARG A 57 9.18 -11.81 -11.65
CA ARG A 57 8.32 -11.60 -10.48
C ARG A 57 7.82 -10.16 -10.45
N VAL A 58 6.53 -9.99 -10.20
CA VAL A 58 5.90 -8.67 -10.07
C VAL A 58 5.13 -8.65 -8.76
N ASN A 59 5.53 -7.78 -7.84
CA ASN A 59 4.86 -7.59 -6.56
C ASN A 59 4.47 -6.12 -6.36
N ILE A 60 3.59 -5.88 -5.43
CA ILE A 60 2.96 -4.57 -5.25
C ILE A 60 3.06 -4.18 -3.77
N VAL A 61 3.50 -2.96 -3.51
CA VAL A 61 3.49 -2.35 -2.18
C VAL A 61 2.34 -1.35 -2.11
N HIS A 62 1.57 -1.36 -1.03
CA HIS A 62 0.48 -0.42 -0.78
C HIS A 62 0.80 0.49 0.41
N PRO A 63 1.48 1.63 0.18
CA PRO A 63 1.72 2.60 1.24
C PRO A 63 0.43 3.31 1.65
N ASP A 64 0.39 3.75 2.91
CA ASP A 64 -0.57 4.74 3.40
C ASP A 64 0.16 5.88 4.11
N ALA A 65 -0.34 7.09 3.91
CA ALA A 65 0.02 8.25 4.73
C ALA A 65 1.54 8.50 4.86
N VAL A 66 2.25 8.47 3.72
CA VAL A 66 3.68 8.78 3.65
C VAL A 66 3.84 10.30 3.59
N PHE A 67 4.06 10.92 4.75
CA PHE A 67 4.00 12.37 4.91
C PHE A 67 5.32 13.09 4.62
N ASP A 68 6.44 12.39 4.56
CA ASP A 68 7.77 12.90 4.25
C ASP A 68 8.04 13.04 2.73
N THR A 69 7.00 13.13 1.93
CA THR A 69 7.10 13.36 0.47
C THR A 69 6.75 14.80 0.13
N GLY A 70 7.25 15.30 -1.00
CA GLY A 70 6.97 16.66 -1.47
C GLY A 70 5.50 16.97 -1.82
N LEU A 71 4.61 16.00 -1.70
CA LEU A 71 3.17 16.17 -1.84
C LEU A 71 2.55 16.91 -0.63
N TRP A 72 3.14 16.75 0.56
CA TRP A 72 2.59 17.23 1.81
C TRP A 72 3.31 18.49 2.27
N THR A 73 2.61 19.62 2.28
CA THR A 73 3.06 20.83 2.99
C THR A 73 2.52 20.84 4.41
N ASP A 74 3.14 21.61 5.30
CA ASP A 74 2.68 21.73 6.69
C ASP A 74 1.24 22.22 6.76
N GLU A 75 0.89 23.21 5.93
CA GLU A 75 -0.46 23.77 5.86
C GLU A 75 -1.49 22.71 5.44
N LEU A 76 -1.16 21.89 4.43
CA LEU A 76 -2.05 20.82 3.96
C LEU A 76 -2.22 19.73 5.03
N LEU A 77 -1.19 19.42 5.78
CA LEU A 77 -1.25 18.47 6.88
C LEU A 77 -2.11 18.97 8.02
N GLU A 78 -1.97 20.24 8.41
CA GLU A 78 -2.78 20.88 9.44
C GLU A 78 -4.26 20.96 9.04
N GLU A 79 -4.55 21.38 7.79
CA GLU A 79 -5.91 21.40 7.25
C GLU A 79 -6.55 20.00 7.29
N ARG A 80 -5.81 18.97 6.87
CA ARG A 80 -6.28 17.59 6.89
C ARG A 80 -6.51 17.08 8.31
N ALA A 81 -5.60 17.33 9.23
CA ALA A 81 -5.77 16.94 10.63
C ALA A 81 -7.02 17.59 11.22
N ALA A 82 -7.21 18.90 11.01
CA ALA A 82 -8.38 19.63 11.47
C ALA A 82 -9.70 19.09 10.86
N SER A 83 -9.71 18.70 9.60
CA SER A 83 -10.89 18.11 8.95
C SER A 83 -11.35 16.78 9.57
N TYR A 84 -10.44 16.09 10.27
CA TYR A 84 -10.74 14.88 11.05
C TYR A 84 -10.94 15.14 12.55
N GLY A 85 -10.84 16.39 13.01
CA GLY A 85 -10.90 16.75 14.42
C GLY A 85 -9.71 16.23 15.23
N LEU A 86 -8.55 16.08 14.61
CA LEU A 86 -7.33 15.50 15.18
C LEU A 86 -6.23 16.56 15.26
N THR A 87 -5.34 16.40 16.23
CA THR A 87 -4.04 17.10 16.20
C THR A 87 -3.18 16.55 15.05
N LEU A 88 -2.17 17.30 14.62
CA LEU A 88 -1.25 16.86 13.56
C LEU A 88 -0.58 15.51 13.90
N ASN A 89 -0.13 15.35 15.14
CA ASN A 89 0.49 14.11 15.60
C ASN A 89 -0.48 12.92 15.59
N GLU A 90 -1.71 13.10 16.08
CA GLU A 90 -2.74 12.06 16.03
C GLU A 90 -3.11 11.69 14.59
N TYR A 91 -3.16 12.68 13.68
CA TYR A 91 -3.43 12.44 12.28
C TYR A 91 -2.32 11.61 11.62
N LYS A 92 -1.05 11.95 11.89
CA LYS A 92 0.11 11.24 11.33
C LYS A 92 0.27 9.82 11.87
N THR A 93 -0.13 9.59 13.13
CA THR A 93 0.04 8.31 13.83
C THR A 93 -1.27 7.56 14.06
N ARG A 94 -2.29 7.79 13.22
CA ARG A 94 -3.64 7.23 13.38
C ARG A 94 -3.76 5.72 13.08
N ASN A 95 -2.70 5.09 12.59
CA ASN A 95 -2.65 3.66 12.34
C ASN A 95 -2.54 2.83 13.64
N LEU A 96 -2.63 1.50 13.56
CA LEU A 96 -2.60 0.63 14.74
C LEU A 96 -1.26 0.65 15.48
N LEU A 97 -0.16 0.78 14.75
CA LEU A 97 1.18 0.82 15.33
C LEU A 97 1.52 2.18 15.95
N LYS A 98 0.66 3.21 15.76
CA LYS A 98 0.88 4.57 16.26
C LYS A 98 2.22 5.17 15.80
N THR A 99 2.57 4.96 14.55
CA THR A 99 3.83 5.41 13.96
C THR A 99 3.60 6.14 12.64
N GLU A 100 4.52 6.99 12.24
CA GLU A 100 4.58 7.51 10.87
C GLU A 100 5.15 6.45 9.94
N ILE A 101 4.75 6.47 8.69
CA ILE A 101 5.33 5.68 7.61
C ILE A 101 6.17 6.61 6.75
N THR A 102 7.42 6.27 6.53
CA THR A 102 8.38 7.08 5.77
C THR A 102 8.58 6.54 4.35
N ALA A 103 8.98 7.43 3.44
CA ALA A 103 9.37 7.05 2.08
C ALA A 103 10.53 6.05 2.07
N ALA A 104 11.46 6.16 3.03
CA ALA A 104 12.58 5.24 3.17
C ALA A 104 12.12 3.82 3.54
N GLU A 105 11.13 3.67 4.42
CA GLU A 105 10.56 2.37 4.79
C GLU A 105 9.82 1.72 3.60
N VAL A 106 9.05 2.52 2.85
CA VAL A 106 8.41 2.07 1.61
C VAL A 106 9.44 1.59 0.60
N ALA A 107 10.53 2.35 0.41
CA ALA A 107 11.62 1.98 -0.51
C ALA A 107 12.32 0.70 -0.05
N THR A 108 12.58 0.55 1.25
CA THR A 108 13.18 -0.67 1.81
C THR A 108 12.34 -1.90 1.50
N LEU A 109 11.04 -1.85 1.76
CA LEU A 109 10.15 -2.97 1.43
C LEU A 109 10.10 -3.25 -0.08
N ALA A 110 10.04 -2.20 -0.92
CA ALA A 110 10.02 -2.33 -2.36
C ALA A 110 11.29 -3.00 -2.92
N VAL A 111 12.45 -2.67 -2.37
CA VAL A 111 13.74 -3.30 -2.70
C VAL A 111 13.77 -4.74 -2.20
N GLU A 112 13.34 -4.99 -0.97
CA GLU A 112 13.34 -6.34 -0.39
C GLU A 112 12.50 -7.33 -1.20
N LEU A 113 11.36 -6.90 -1.74
CA LEU A 113 10.55 -7.71 -2.67
C LEU A 113 11.29 -8.09 -3.95
N CYS A 114 12.36 -7.39 -4.28
CA CYS A 114 13.23 -7.70 -5.41
C CYS A 114 14.43 -8.59 -5.02
N THR A 115 14.61 -8.96 -3.76
CA THR A 115 15.69 -9.84 -3.30
C THR A 115 15.31 -11.31 -3.39
N ASP A 116 16.26 -12.19 -3.07
CA ASP A 116 16.04 -13.64 -3.04
C ASP A 116 15.21 -14.10 -1.83
N THR A 117 15.07 -13.27 -0.80
CA THR A 117 14.12 -13.48 0.31
C THR A 117 12.71 -13.77 -0.23
N PHE A 118 12.32 -13.10 -1.31
CA PHE A 118 11.03 -13.26 -1.96
C PHE A 118 11.09 -14.07 -3.26
N ALA A 119 12.09 -14.95 -3.43
CA ALA A 119 12.30 -15.70 -4.68
C ALA A 119 11.09 -16.54 -5.14
N LYS A 120 10.20 -16.90 -4.25
CA LYS A 120 9.00 -17.69 -4.52
C LYS A 120 7.70 -16.87 -4.46
N THR A 121 7.81 -15.52 -4.55
CA THR A 121 6.68 -14.61 -4.39
C THR A 121 6.49 -13.76 -5.64
N THR A 122 5.33 -13.90 -6.30
CA THR A 122 4.87 -13.04 -7.39
C THR A 122 3.37 -12.79 -7.25
N GLY A 123 2.88 -11.66 -7.73
CA GLY A 123 1.46 -11.26 -7.63
C GLY A 123 1.02 -10.81 -6.23
N SER A 124 1.93 -10.77 -5.26
CA SER A 124 1.62 -10.36 -3.89
C SER A 124 1.34 -8.87 -3.79
N GLN A 125 0.42 -8.52 -2.92
CA GLN A 125 0.05 -7.15 -2.59
C GLN A 125 0.27 -6.93 -1.08
N ILE A 126 1.27 -6.13 -0.73
CA ILE A 126 1.75 -6.00 0.64
C ILE A 126 1.50 -4.57 1.11
N PRO A 127 0.67 -4.37 2.16
CA PRO A 127 0.50 -3.06 2.76
C PRO A 127 1.73 -2.66 3.59
N ILE A 128 2.03 -1.37 3.58
CA ILE A 128 2.92 -0.71 4.52
C ILE A 128 2.19 0.54 5.02
N ASP A 129 1.37 0.35 6.04
CA ASP A 129 0.34 1.28 6.47
C ASP A 129 0.16 1.34 8.00
N GLY A 130 1.04 0.66 8.73
CA GLY A 130 0.95 0.56 10.17
C GLY A 130 -0.34 -0.14 10.67
N GLY A 131 -1.00 -0.91 9.81
CA GLY A 131 -2.27 -1.58 10.10
C GLY A 131 -3.50 -0.67 9.91
N ASN A 132 -3.40 0.36 9.08
CA ASN A 132 -4.51 1.28 8.80
C ASN A 132 -5.48 0.77 7.72
N ASP A 133 -5.21 -0.38 7.10
CA ASP A 133 -6.16 -1.00 6.16
C ASP A 133 -7.39 -1.52 6.92
N ARG A 134 -8.53 -0.90 6.64
CA ARG A 134 -9.80 -1.23 7.30
C ARG A 134 -10.30 -2.64 7.02
N ARG A 135 -9.70 -3.36 6.09
CA ARG A 135 -10.05 -4.76 5.80
C ARG A 135 -9.51 -5.74 6.82
N LEU A 136 -8.47 -5.35 7.57
CA LEU A 136 -7.80 -6.21 8.53
C LEU A 136 -7.88 -5.72 9.97
N THR A 137 -8.65 -4.69 10.28
CA THR A 137 -8.79 -4.22 11.65
C THR A 137 -9.56 -5.24 12.48
N PHE A 138 -8.79 -6.07 13.17
CA PHE A 138 -9.26 -6.95 14.25
C PHE A 138 -10.27 -6.24 15.17
N ARG A 139 -10.09 -4.94 15.38
CA ARG A 139 -10.99 -4.09 16.15
C ARG A 139 -12.39 -4.00 15.54
N GLN A 140 -12.53 -3.88 14.23
CA GLN A 140 -13.87 -3.86 13.59
C GLN A 140 -14.55 -5.23 13.63
N VAL A 141 -13.78 -6.32 13.65
CA VAL A 141 -14.33 -7.67 13.80
C VAL A 141 -14.78 -7.87 15.27
N VAL A 142 -13.98 -7.43 16.23
CA VAL A 142 -14.30 -7.52 17.66
C VAL A 142 -15.46 -6.60 18.03
N ASP A 143 -15.49 -5.35 17.55
CA ASP A 143 -16.58 -4.41 17.79
C ASP A 143 -17.90 -4.87 17.14
N ARG A 144 -17.85 -5.47 15.96
CA ARG A 144 -19.04 -6.07 15.33
C ARG A 144 -19.52 -7.33 16.07
N ALA A 145 -18.60 -8.15 16.55
CA ALA A 145 -18.95 -9.34 17.35
C ALA A 145 -19.56 -8.94 18.72
N SER A 146 -19.02 -7.91 19.38
CA SER A 146 -19.57 -7.41 20.62
C SER A 146 -20.94 -6.72 20.43
N THR A 147 -21.12 -6.00 19.31
CA THR A 147 -22.42 -5.38 18.99
C THR A 147 -23.48 -6.43 18.63
N ALA A 148 -23.09 -7.50 17.93
CA ALA A 148 -23.99 -8.61 17.62
C ALA A 148 -24.43 -9.41 18.87
N ALA A 149 -23.56 -9.50 19.88
CA ALA A 149 -23.89 -10.15 21.14
C ALA A 149 -24.85 -9.32 22.04
N TYR A 150 -25.02 -8.02 21.72
CA TYR A 150 -25.95 -7.15 22.44
C TYR A 150 -27.36 -7.08 21.82
N VAL A 151 -27.57 -7.68 20.66
CA VAL A 151 -28.84 -7.66 19.90
C VAL A 151 -29.52 -9.05 19.91
N ALA A 152 -28.93 -10.03 20.55
CA ALA A 152 -29.51 -11.35 20.82
C ALA A 152 -29.93 -11.48 22.29
#